data_5ce0ce9a5a894d34ae822ba7253217c6
#
_entry.id   5ce0ce9a5a894d34ae822ba7253217c6
#
_cell.length_a   1.000
_cell.length_b   1.000
_cell.length_c   1.000
_cell.angle_alpha   90.00
_cell.angle_beta   90.00
_cell.angle_gamma   90.00
#
_symmetry.space_group_name_H-M   'P 1'
#
loop_
_entity.id
_entity.type
_entity.pdbx_description
1 polymer ?
#
loop_
_entity_poly.entity_id
_entity_poly.type
_entity_poly.pdbx_seq_one_letter_code
_entity_poly.pdbx_strand_id
1 'polypeptide(L)'
;MKFIKGDLQYFAVAHSYADFISEYQYEKRSVYEQELNIPVDLKQKLFDNLNTSLASGESHYTYKFIDKNCTSMVVDIINKTLDTIAIVKNTDTDITYRTILYPYFDGHFYEKLGTSIIFGKKVDQLGTQIFLPFELQKSLEKVSFENRPL
;
A
#
# COMPACT_ATOMS: atom_id res chain seq x y z
N MET A 1 -2.62 -1.70 23.89
CA MET A 1 -2.80 -1.19 22.52
C MET A 1 -2.01 -2.08 21.56
N LYS A 2 -2.68 -2.92 20.71
CA LYS A 2 -2.02 -3.90 19.84
C LYS A 2 -1.09 -3.28 18.79
N PHE A 3 -1.43 -2.11 18.26
CA PHE A 3 -0.62 -1.39 17.27
C PHE A 3 0.79 -1.07 17.78
N ILE A 4 0.90 -0.50 18.99
CA ILE A 4 2.20 -0.13 19.60
C ILE A 4 3.04 -1.36 19.92
N LYS A 5 2.39 -2.51 20.23
CA LYS A 5 3.08 -3.78 20.50
C LYS A 5 3.49 -4.52 19.22
N GLY A 6 3.07 -4.07 18.05
CA GLY A 6 3.32 -4.75 16.78
C GLY A 6 2.52 -6.04 16.57
N ASP A 7 1.42 -6.22 17.32
CA ASP A 7 0.58 -7.43 17.28
C ASP A 7 -0.76 -7.20 16.56
N LEU A 8 -0.87 -6.10 15.80
CA LEU A 8 -2.10 -5.78 15.09
C LEU A 8 -2.26 -6.71 13.88
N GLN A 9 -3.33 -7.49 13.89
CA GLN A 9 -3.67 -8.38 12.79
C GLN A 9 -4.60 -7.67 11.82
N TYR A 10 -4.27 -7.74 10.54
CA TYR A 10 -5.08 -7.25 9.42
C TYR A 10 -5.43 -8.41 8.51
N PHE A 11 -6.52 -8.25 7.78
CA PHE A 11 -6.97 -9.20 6.76
C PHE A 11 -7.72 -8.44 5.65
N ALA A 12 -7.75 -9.00 4.46
CA ALA A 12 -8.51 -8.48 3.35
C ALA A 12 -9.99 -8.89 3.46
N VAL A 13 -10.87 -7.99 3.04
CA VAL A 13 -12.30 -8.24 2.90
C VAL A 13 -12.76 -7.78 1.53
N ALA A 14 -13.80 -8.41 0.99
CA ALA A 14 -14.44 -8.00 -0.25
C ALA A 14 -15.78 -7.34 0.05
N HIS A 15 -16.02 -6.19 -0.53
CA HIS A 15 -17.28 -5.47 -0.49
C HIS A 15 -17.75 -5.16 -1.91
N SER A 16 -19.04 -4.84 -2.09
CA SER A 16 -19.49 -4.32 -3.36
C SER A 16 -18.84 -2.96 -3.65
N TYR A 17 -18.56 -2.68 -4.92
CA TYR A 17 -17.98 -1.39 -5.31
C TYR A 17 -18.91 -0.22 -4.97
N ALA A 18 -20.22 -0.42 -5.08
CA ALA A 18 -21.21 0.61 -4.74
C ALA A 18 -21.17 0.98 -3.25
N ASP A 19 -21.08 -0.01 -2.36
CA ASP A 19 -20.99 0.22 -0.91
C ASP A 19 -19.67 0.95 -0.57
N PHE A 20 -18.56 0.53 -1.17
CA PHE A 20 -17.25 1.17 -1.00
C PHE A 20 -17.29 2.65 -1.40
N ILE A 21 -17.81 2.98 -2.57
CA ILE A 21 -17.90 4.37 -3.04
C ILE A 21 -18.83 5.19 -2.15
N SER A 22 -19.96 4.63 -1.74
CA SER A 22 -20.93 5.32 -0.86
C SER A 22 -20.31 5.68 0.49
N GLU A 23 -19.51 4.77 1.08
CA GLU A 23 -18.80 5.02 2.34
C GLU A 23 -17.78 6.16 2.20
N TYR A 24 -16.95 6.13 1.14
CA TYR A 24 -15.96 7.17 0.89
C TYR A 24 -16.59 8.54 0.61
N GLN A 25 -17.73 8.58 -0.09
CA GLN A 25 -18.49 9.81 -0.31
C GLN A 25 -19.06 10.36 1.00
N TYR A 26 -19.63 9.49 1.85
CA TYR A 26 -20.14 9.88 3.17
C TYR A 26 -19.04 10.47 4.06
N GLU A 27 -17.87 9.85 4.07
CA GLU A 27 -16.70 10.30 4.82
C GLU A 27 -15.97 11.48 4.18
N LYS A 28 -16.39 11.96 3.00
CA LYS A 28 -15.74 13.01 2.19
C LYS A 28 -14.28 12.68 1.88
N ARG A 29 -13.99 11.42 1.60
CA ARG A 29 -12.66 10.92 1.23
C ARG A 29 -12.55 10.82 -0.29
N SER A 30 -11.37 11.08 -0.82
CA SER A 30 -11.08 10.92 -2.25
C SER A 30 -10.84 9.46 -2.61
N VAL A 31 -11.29 9.06 -3.80
CA VAL A 31 -10.99 7.79 -4.44
C VAL A 31 -10.25 8.06 -5.73
N TYR A 32 -9.13 7.39 -5.93
CA TYR A 32 -8.35 7.43 -7.16
C TYR A 32 -8.38 6.05 -7.79
N GLU A 33 -8.75 5.98 -9.05
CA GLU A 33 -8.81 4.75 -9.82
C GLU A 33 -7.69 4.76 -10.86
N GLN A 34 -6.97 3.66 -10.97
CA GLN A 34 -5.90 3.49 -11.95
C GLN A 34 -6.03 2.11 -12.58
N GLU A 35 -6.29 2.08 -13.88
CA GLU A 35 -6.35 0.84 -14.63
C GLU A 35 -4.94 0.27 -14.85
N LEU A 36 -4.77 -1.02 -14.60
CA LEU A 36 -3.54 -1.73 -14.91
C LEU A 36 -3.58 -2.21 -16.37
N ASN A 37 -2.63 -1.75 -17.17
CA ASN A 37 -2.49 -2.14 -18.58
C ASN A 37 -1.70 -3.45 -18.71
N ILE A 38 -2.27 -4.54 -18.21
CA ILE A 38 -1.72 -5.89 -18.29
C ILE A 38 -2.60 -6.80 -19.16
N PRO A 39 -2.05 -7.88 -19.75
CA PRO A 39 -2.81 -8.87 -20.51
C PRO A 39 -3.98 -9.46 -19.73
N VAL A 40 -5.03 -9.87 -20.46
CA VAL A 40 -6.29 -10.37 -19.85
C VAL A 40 -6.06 -11.63 -19.00
N ASP A 41 -5.16 -12.50 -19.40
CA ASP A 41 -4.78 -13.71 -18.64
C ASP A 41 -4.12 -13.35 -17.30
N LEU A 42 -3.31 -12.29 -17.26
CA LEU A 42 -2.74 -11.80 -16.00
C LEU A 42 -3.78 -11.07 -15.14
N LYS A 43 -4.74 -10.35 -15.73
CA LYS A 43 -5.89 -9.80 -15.00
C LYS A 43 -6.70 -10.93 -14.34
N GLN A 44 -6.96 -12.02 -15.08
CA GLN A 44 -7.66 -13.18 -14.55
C GLN A 44 -6.85 -13.87 -13.43
N LYS A 45 -5.54 -14.09 -13.64
CA LYS A 45 -4.63 -14.64 -12.62
C LYS A 45 -4.62 -13.80 -11.34
N LEU A 46 -4.60 -12.47 -11.45
CA LEU A 46 -4.67 -11.57 -10.31
C LEU A 46 -5.99 -11.72 -9.56
N PHE A 47 -7.10 -11.75 -10.28
CA PHE A 47 -8.44 -11.95 -9.70
C PHE A 47 -8.55 -13.28 -8.97
N ASP A 48 -8.06 -14.37 -9.57
CA ASP A 48 -8.07 -15.71 -8.97
C ASP A 48 -7.18 -15.79 -7.72
N ASN A 49 -6.00 -15.16 -7.75
CA ASN A 49 -5.10 -15.07 -6.59
C ASN A 49 -5.77 -14.32 -5.42
N LEU A 50 -6.45 -13.22 -5.70
CA LEU A 50 -7.19 -12.45 -4.69
C LEU A 50 -8.30 -13.28 -4.05
N ASN A 51 -9.13 -13.94 -4.87
CA ASN A 51 -10.23 -14.78 -4.38
C ASN A 51 -9.71 -15.99 -3.57
N THR A 52 -8.64 -16.62 -4.02
CA THR A 52 -8.00 -17.73 -3.30
C THR A 52 -7.48 -17.26 -1.95
N SER A 53 -6.81 -16.11 -1.90
CA SER A 53 -6.28 -15.54 -0.65
C SER A 53 -7.40 -15.19 0.35
N LEU A 54 -8.53 -14.69 -0.15
CA LEU A 54 -9.71 -14.43 0.69
C LEU A 54 -10.31 -15.72 1.24
N ALA A 55 -10.46 -16.75 0.40
CA ALA A 55 -11.09 -18.01 0.77
C ALA A 55 -10.22 -18.86 1.73
N SER A 56 -8.90 -18.86 1.55
CA SER A 56 -7.95 -19.64 2.36
C SER A 56 -7.60 -19.00 3.71
N GLY A 57 -7.95 -17.72 3.90
CA GLY A 57 -7.52 -16.96 5.07
C GLY A 57 -6.05 -16.52 5.02
N GLU A 58 -5.33 -16.77 3.93
CA GLU A 58 -3.94 -16.30 3.73
C GLU A 58 -3.82 -14.78 3.65
N SER A 59 -4.94 -14.07 3.55
CA SER A 59 -5.00 -12.63 3.63
C SER A 59 -4.67 -12.06 5.01
N HIS A 60 -4.60 -12.90 6.06
CA HIS A 60 -4.25 -12.46 7.40
C HIS A 60 -2.76 -12.18 7.53
N TYR A 61 -2.40 -11.03 8.08
CA TYR A 61 -1.01 -10.68 8.34
C TYR A 61 -0.85 -9.76 9.55
N THR A 62 0.33 -9.80 10.15
CA THR A 62 0.70 -8.85 11.20
C THR A 62 1.04 -7.51 10.57
N TYR A 63 0.25 -6.50 10.87
CA TYR A 63 0.40 -5.16 10.33
C TYR A 63 1.64 -4.46 10.92
N LYS A 64 2.48 -3.96 10.03
CA LYS A 64 3.62 -3.09 10.35
C LYS A 64 3.57 -1.86 9.45
N PHE A 65 3.35 -0.70 10.02
CA PHE A 65 3.05 0.53 9.29
C PHE A 65 3.98 0.81 8.11
N ILE A 66 5.30 0.63 8.30
CA ILE A 66 6.29 0.86 7.25
C ILE A 66 6.57 -0.43 6.45
N ASP A 67 6.77 -1.57 7.16
CA ASP A 67 7.34 -2.76 6.54
C ASP A 67 6.30 -3.67 5.88
N LYS A 68 5.07 -3.73 6.41
CA LYS A 68 4.02 -4.62 5.91
C LYS A 68 2.64 -4.05 6.22
N ASN A 69 2.08 -3.34 5.27
CA ASN A 69 0.77 -2.71 5.38
C ASN A 69 -0.10 -3.02 4.14
N CYS A 70 -1.29 -2.43 4.06
CA CYS A 70 -2.20 -2.64 2.93
C CYS A 70 -1.55 -2.27 1.58
N THR A 71 -0.80 -1.18 1.51
CA THR A 71 -0.14 -0.75 0.27
C THR A 71 0.95 -1.72 -0.16
N SER A 72 1.85 -2.13 0.75
CA SER A 72 2.89 -3.10 0.42
C SER A 72 2.32 -4.46 0.01
N MET A 73 1.19 -4.89 0.62
CA MET A 73 0.51 -6.13 0.24
C MET A 73 -0.06 -6.06 -1.19
N VAL A 74 -0.55 -4.89 -1.62
CA VAL A 74 -0.98 -4.68 -3.03
C VAL A 74 0.21 -4.78 -3.98
N VAL A 75 1.34 -4.14 -3.66
CA VAL A 75 2.59 -4.27 -4.45
C VAL A 75 3.01 -5.73 -4.58
N ASP A 76 3.03 -6.46 -3.47
CA ASP A 76 3.45 -7.86 -3.43
C ASP A 76 2.57 -8.75 -4.30
N ILE A 77 1.25 -8.61 -4.23
CA ILE A 77 0.34 -9.46 -5.01
C ILE A 77 0.40 -9.15 -6.51
N ILE A 78 0.58 -7.88 -6.90
CA ILE A 78 0.76 -7.53 -8.30
C ILE A 78 2.09 -8.08 -8.82
N ASN A 79 3.20 -7.83 -8.14
CA ASN A 79 4.50 -8.35 -8.54
C ASN A 79 4.52 -9.88 -8.63
N LYS A 80 3.90 -10.57 -7.66
CA LYS A 80 3.72 -12.04 -7.69
C LYS A 80 2.91 -12.49 -8.90
N THR A 81 1.87 -11.75 -9.28
CA THR A 81 1.03 -12.08 -10.44
C THR A 81 1.78 -11.91 -11.75
N LEU A 82 2.60 -10.86 -11.85
CA LEU A 82 3.44 -10.57 -13.02
C LEU A 82 4.68 -11.48 -13.13
N ASP A 83 4.94 -12.31 -12.12
CA ASP A 83 6.16 -13.16 -12.01
C ASP A 83 7.46 -12.35 -12.15
N THR A 84 7.42 -11.06 -11.79
CA THR A 84 8.58 -10.15 -11.83
C THR A 84 8.41 -9.03 -10.81
N ILE A 85 9.54 -8.41 -10.42
CA ILE A 85 9.52 -7.21 -9.57
C ILE A 85 9.36 -5.99 -10.48
N ALA A 86 8.14 -5.81 -11.02
CA ALA A 86 7.81 -4.68 -11.88
C ALA A 86 7.58 -3.39 -11.08
N ILE A 87 6.81 -3.49 -9.97
CA ILE A 87 6.49 -2.33 -9.14
C ILE A 87 7.57 -2.17 -8.08
N VAL A 88 8.36 -1.13 -8.21
CA VAL A 88 9.38 -0.70 -7.24
C VAL A 88 9.21 0.77 -6.94
N LYS A 89 9.66 1.18 -5.76
CA LYS A 89 9.72 2.61 -5.44
C LYS A 89 10.79 3.28 -6.29
N ASN A 90 10.40 4.30 -7.03
CA ASN A 90 11.26 5.04 -7.95
C ASN A 90 11.30 6.55 -7.70
N THR A 91 10.69 7.00 -6.60
CA THR A 91 10.71 8.40 -6.15
C THR A 91 11.01 8.46 -4.65
N ASP A 92 11.63 9.55 -4.22
CA ASP A 92 11.87 9.83 -2.80
C ASP A 92 12.65 8.71 -2.07
N THR A 93 13.59 8.06 -2.77
CA THR A 93 14.39 6.93 -2.23
C THR A 93 15.63 7.41 -1.47
N ASP A 94 15.98 8.66 -1.61
CA ASP A 94 17.13 9.34 -0.99
C ASP A 94 16.77 10.14 0.27
N ILE A 95 15.48 10.17 0.63
CA ILE A 95 14.98 10.81 1.84
C ILE A 95 14.46 9.78 2.84
N THR A 96 14.34 10.16 4.11
CA THR A 96 13.90 9.26 5.16
C THR A 96 12.39 9.07 5.18
N TYR A 97 11.92 7.96 5.76
CA TYR A 97 10.48 7.76 6.01
C TYR A 97 9.87 8.91 6.80
N ARG A 98 10.62 9.52 7.72
CA ARG A 98 10.21 10.70 8.48
C ARG A 98 9.90 11.88 7.56
N THR A 99 10.80 12.15 6.62
CA THR A 99 10.63 13.25 5.65
C THR A 99 9.41 13.03 4.76
N ILE A 100 9.14 11.77 4.40
CA ILE A 100 7.95 11.41 3.60
C ILE A 100 6.66 11.58 4.41
N LEU A 101 6.67 11.22 5.70
CA LEU A 101 5.47 11.25 6.55
C LEU A 101 5.11 12.64 7.06
N TYR A 102 6.08 13.47 7.38
CA TYR A 102 5.83 14.74 8.07
C TYR A 102 4.89 15.71 7.37
N PRO A 103 4.87 15.84 6.03
CA PRO A 103 3.91 16.67 5.33
C PRO A 103 2.44 16.31 5.60
N TYR A 104 2.16 15.01 5.86
CA TYR A 104 0.80 14.55 6.19
C TYR A 104 0.33 14.97 7.59
N PHE A 105 1.25 15.41 8.44
CA PHE A 105 0.97 15.91 9.79
C PHE A 105 1.27 17.40 9.93
N ASP A 106 1.18 18.15 8.84
CA ASP A 106 1.48 19.58 8.92
C ASP A 106 0.43 20.30 9.78
N GLY A 107 0.90 21.16 10.71
CA GLY A 107 0.05 21.75 11.73
C GLY A 107 -0.30 20.83 12.93
N HIS A 108 0.08 19.56 12.90
CA HIS A 108 -0.27 18.53 13.90
C HIS A 108 0.96 18.08 14.71
N PHE A 109 1.33 18.83 15.72
CA PHE A 109 2.54 18.56 16.51
C PHE A 109 2.50 17.21 17.23
N TYR A 110 1.39 16.87 17.88
CA TYR A 110 1.28 15.63 18.66
C TYR A 110 1.33 14.38 17.79
N GLU A 111 0.78 14.43 16.60
CA GLU A 111 0.84 13.35 15.62
C GLU A 111 2.28 13.14 15.12
N LYS A 112 3.02 14.21 14.85
CA LYS A 112 4.46 14.15 14.51
C LYS A 112 5.27 13.53 15.64
N LEU A 113 5.04 13.98 16.87
CA LEU A 113 5.72 13.45 18.07
C LEU A 113 5.37 11.98 18.29
N GLY A 114 4.08 11.63 18.25
CA GLY A 114 3.62 10.26 18.42
C GLY A 114 4.21 9.30 17.39
N THR A 115 4.22 9.70 16.12
CA THR A 115 4.85 8.95 15.03
C THR A 115 6.34 8.71 15.29
N SER A 116 7.07 9.74 15.76
CA SER A 116 8.48 9.63 16.06
C SER A 116 8.78 8.67 17.21
N ILE A 117 7.93 8.67 18.24
CA ILE A 117 8.08 7.77 19.40
C ILE A 117 7.73 6.33 19.02
N ILE A 118 6.63 6.12 18.30
CA ILE A 118 6.13 4.78 17.96
C ILE A 118 7.08 4.05 17.02
N PHE A 119 7.58 4.73 16.00
CA PHE A 119 8.44 4.10 14.97
C PHE A 119 9.94 4.19 15.28
N GLY A 120 10.33 5.03 16.24
CA GLY A 120 11.71 5.17 16.71
C GLY A 120 12.70 5.37 15.55
N LYS A 121 13.78 4.60 15.55
CA LYS A 121 14.85 4.69 14.53
C LYS A 121 14.40 4.27 13.12
N LYS A 122 13.28 3.56 12.98
CA LYS A 122 12.81 3.08 11.67
C LYS A 122 12.46 4.24 10.74
N VAL A 123 11.86 5.31 11.24
CA VAL A 123 11.50 6.48 10.42
C VAL A 123 12.71 7.29 9.95
N ASP A 124 13.87 7.10 10.55
CA ASP A 124 15.12 7.78 10.17
C ASP A 124 15.92 7.02 9.10
N GLN A 125 15.44 5.82 8.72
CA GLN A 125 15.99 5.07 7.60
C GLN A 125 15.50 5.66 6.27
N LEU A 126 16.26 5.43 5.19
CA LEU A 126 15.86 5.82 3.84
C LEU A 126 14.55 5.13 3.44
N GLY A 127 13.66 5.90 2.83
CA GLY A 127 12.33 5.46 2.42
C GLY A 127 12.34 4.64 1.13
N THR A 128 12.96 3.46 1.15
CA THR A 128 13.15 2.62 -0.04
C THR A 128 11.96 1.74 -0.40
N GLN A 129 10.98 1.60 0.50
CA GLN A 129 9.79 0.78 0.28
C GLN A 129 8.56 1.64 -0.01
N ILE A 130 7.66 1.13 -0.84
CA ILE A 130 6.34 1.72 -1.06
C ILE A 130 5.46 1.35 0.15
N PHE A 131 5.08 2.32 0.97
CA PHE A 131 4.27 2.09 2.17
C PHE A 131 3.05 3.01 2.26
N LEU A 132 2.95 4.03 1.40
CA LEU A 132 1.79 4.92 1.30
C LEU A 132 1.07 4.76 -0.04
N PRO A 133 -0.27 4.89 -0.07
CA PRO A 133 -1.04 4.77 -1.31
C PRO A 133 -0.58 5.72 -2.42
N PHE A 134 -0.24 6.97 -2.10
CA PHE A 134 0.26 7.93 -3.09
C PHE A 134 1.64 7.60 -3.65
N GLU A 135 2.49 6.89 -2.88
CA GLU A 135 3.76 6.38 -3.41
C GLU A 135 3.53 5.25 -4.40
N LEU A 136 2.55 4.38 -4.11
CA LEU A 136 2.13 3.33 -5.06
C LEU A 136 1.60 3.95 -6.35
N GLN A 137 0.70 4.93 -6.27
CA GLN A 137 0.18 5.65 -7.42
C GLN A 137 1.30 6.22 -8.29
N LYS A 138 2.21 7.00 -7.69
CA LYS A 138 3.37 7.59 -8.39
C LYS A 138 4.30 6.54 -9.01
N SER A 139 4.44 5.39 -8.36
CA SER A 139 5.28 4.30 -8.86
C SER A 139 4.62 3.62 -10.04
N LEU A 140 3.32 3.36 -10.00
CA LEU A 140 2.56 2.77 -11.11
C LEU A 140 2.58 3.64 -12.37
N GLU A 141 2.52 4.97 -12.22
CA GLU A 141 2.61 5.91 -13.35
C GLU A 141 3.95 5.83 -14.13
N LYS A 142 5.00 5.34 -13.49
CA LYS A 142 6.36 5.29 -14.06
C LYS A 142 6.85 3.89 -14.42
N VAL A 143 6.09 2.89 -14.04
CA VAL A 143 6.46 1.50 -14.26
C VAL A 143 6.04 1.07 -15.65
N SER A 144 6.87 0.25 -16.28
CA SER A 144 6.57 -0.43 -17.54
C SER A 144 6.62 -1.95 -17.33
N PHE A 145 5.70 -2.63 -17.97
CA PHE A 145 5.66 -4.09 -18.06
C PHE A 145 5.64 -4.47 -19.53
N GLU A 146 6.52 -5.40 -19.96
CA GLU A 146 6.67 -5.81 -21.37
C GLU A 146 6.82 -4.63 -22.36
N ASN A 147 7.60 -3.61 -21.95
CA ASN A 147 7.82 -2.36 -22.72
C ASN A 147 6.56 -1.50 -22.94
N ARG A 148 5.53 -1.67 -22.14
CA ARG A 148 4.33 -0.82 -22.13
C ARG A 148 4.16 -0.18 -20.75
N PRO A 149 3.64 1.04 -20.64
CA PRO A 149 3.22 1.58 -19.34
C PRO A 149 2.24 0.63 -18.65
N LEU A 150 2.45 0.39 -17.36
CA LEU A 150 1.65 -0.56 -16.58
C LEU A 150 0.24 -0.04 -16.29
#